data_69d27633317f5557d3c6a1c599c812aa
#
_entry.id   69d27633317f5557d3c6a1c599c812aa
#
_cell.length_a   1.000
_cell.length_b   1.000
_cell.length_c   1.000
_cell.angle_alpha   90.00
_cell.angle_beta   90.00
_cell.angle_gamma   90.00
#
_symmetry.space_group_name_H-M   'P 1'
#
loop_
_entity.id
_entity.type
_entity.pdbx_description
1 polymer ?
#
loop_
_entity_poly.entity_id
_entity_poly.type
_entity_poly.pdbx_seq_one_letter_code
_entity_poly.pdbx_strand_id
1 'polypeptide(L)'
;MRIGLFGGTFDPIHWGHLRSAEEVCEALSLDRILFIPASIPPHKKDQTTAPARDRLNMVRLAVAKNPRFSVSTVEIRRPGVSYSIDTLRYFANKSKGRDSYYFVLGIDAFRDIASWKNFKQLFSFCHFVVTSRPGDGRTDPLAGAPVAVRKLFCYDFKEKIYRHRSGTYLYFVKLTDIAISASQIRKRVGAGKSIRYLLPLEVEAYIKKRNLYRDREEER
;
A
#
# COMPACT_ATOMS: atom_id res chain seq x y z
N MET A 1 -6.79 -9.77 16.73
CA MET A 1 -5.47 -9.67 16.07
C MET A 1 -5.23 -8.23 15.61
N ARG A 2 -3.96 -7.82 15.54
CA ARG A 2 -3.50 -6.52 14.99
C ARG A 2 -3.05 -6.75 13.54
N ILE A 3 -3.80 -6.26 12.58
CA ILE A 3 -3.62 -6.60 11.16
C ILE A 3 -3.33 -5.35 10.34
N GLY A 4 -2.16 -5.30 9.68
CA GLY A 4 -1.85 -4.27 8.71
C GLY A 4 -2.56 -4.52 7.38
N LEU A 5 -3.25 -3.52 6.85
CA LEU A 5 -3.85 -3.52 5.52
C LEU A 5 -2.97 -2.70 4.59
N PHE A 6 -2.22 -3.37 3.73
CA PHE A 6 -1.30 -2.72 2.80
C PHE A 6 -1.87 -2.74 1.39
N GLY A 7 -2.63 -1.69 1.06
CA GLY A 7 -3.21 -1.49 -0.26
C GLY A 7 -2.20 -0.94 -1.26
N GLY A 8 -2.32 -1.36 -2.52
CA GLY A 8 -1.45 -0.82 -3.56
C GLY A 8 -1.74 -1.37 -4.95
N THR A 9 -1.22 -0.69 -5.96
CA THR A 9 -1.28 -1.20 -7.35
C THR A 9 -0.36 -2.41 -7.51
N PHE A 10 0.84 -2.40 -6.89
CA PHE A 10 1.87 -3.43 -6.98
C PHE A 10 2.22 -3.81 -8.43
N ASP A 11 2.69 -2.84 -9.19
CA ASP A 11 2.88 -2.95 -10.65
C ASP A 11 4.32 -2.65 -11.10
N PRO A 12 5.29 -3.54 -10.77
CA PRO A 12 5.21 -4.71 -9.92
C PRO A 12 5.43 -4.40 -8.41
N ILE A 13 5.19 -5.40 -7.58
CA ILE A 13 5.70 -5.42 -6.20
C ILE A 13 7.23 -5.50 -6.22
N HIS A 14 7.90 -4.86 -5.24
CA HIS A 14 9.36 -4.78 -5.18
C HIS A 14 9.86 -4.70 -3.73
N TRP A 15 11.17 -4.77 -3.53
CA TRP A 15 11.79 -4.79 -2.20
C TRP A 15 11.39 -3.60 -1.32
N GLY A 16 11.19 -2.41 -1.91
CA GLY A 16 10.70 -1.26 -1.16
C GLY A 16 9.34 -1.51 -0.49
N HIS A 17 8.39 -2.17 -1.17
CA HIS A 17 7.10 -2.53 -0.57
C HIS A 17 7.25 -3.58 0.54
N LEU A 18 8.07 -4.61 0.30
CA LEU A 18 8.25 -5.71 1.25
C LEU A 18 8.95 -5.23 2.53
N ARG A 19 10.01 -4.42 2.38
CA ARG A 19 10.72 -3.86 3.53
C ARG A 19 9.85 -2.91 4.33
N SER A 20 9.07 -2.04 3.66
CA SER A 20 8.10 -1.16 4.33
C SER A 20 7.09 -1.96 5.15
N ALA A 21 6.56 -3.06 4.59
CA ALA A 21 5.61 -3.92 5.30
C ALA A 21 6.23 -4.56 6.54
N GLU A 22 7.48 -5.03 6.44
CA GLU A 22 8.21 -5.64 7.56
C GLU A 22 8.45 -4.62 8.68
N GLU A 23 8.96 -3.43 8.36
CA GLU A 23 9.23 -2.38 9.35
C GLU A 23 7.96 -1.89 10.03
N VAL A 24 6.86 -1.73 9.31
CA VAL A 24 5.56 -1.39 9.91
C VAL A 24 5.07 -2.51 10.83
N CYS A 25 5.24 -3.78 10.43
CA CYS A 25 4.87 -4.93 11.23
C CYS A 25 5.65 -4.97 12.55
N GLU A 26 6.95 -4.69 12.51
CA GLU A 26 7.82 -4.60 13.69
C GLU A 26 7.47 -3.40 14.56
N ALA A 27 7.45 -2.19 13.99
CA ALA A 27 7.27 -0.93 14.72
C ALA A 27 5.94 -0.88 15.51
N LEU A 28 4.90 -1.50 14.96
CA LEU A 28 3.57 -1.51 15.59
C LEU A 28 3.20 -2.87 16.20
N SER A 29 4.12 -3.82 16.28
CA SER A 29 3.88 -5.17 16.80
C SER A 29 2.62 -5.78 16.20
N LEU A 30 2.51 -5.75 14.84
CA LEU A 30 1.38 -6.34 14.15
C LEU A 30 1.54 -7.85 14.05
N ASP A 31 0.43 -8.58 14.17
CA ASP A 31 0.43 -10.05 14.02
C ASP A 31 0.69 -10.44 12.56
N ARG A 32 0.20 -9.65 11.61
CA ARG A 32 0.42 -9.88 10.16
C ARG A 32 0.15 -8.64 9.32
N ILE A 33 0.67 -8.67 8.08
CA ILE A 33 0.34 -7.73 7.01
C ILE A 33 -0.47 -8.44 5.93
N LEU A 34 -1.57 -7.82 5.53
CA LEU A 34 -2.44 -8.26 4.46
C LEU A 34 -2.24 -7.35 3.24
N PHE A 35 -1.55 -7.84 2.22
CA PHE A 35 -1.38 -7.13 0.94
C PHE A 35 -2.69 -7.17 0.16
N ILE A 36 -3.13 -6.01 -0.36
CA ILE A 36 -4.41 -5.84 -1.05
C ILE A 36 -4.14 -5.22 -2.43
N PRO A 37 -3.89 -6.04 -3.47
CA PRO A 37 -3.73 -5.54 -4.82
C PRO A 37 -5.02 -4.92 -5.34
N ALA A 38 -4.93 -3.68 -5.85
CA ALA A 38 -6.06 -2.99 -6.45
C ALA A 38 -6.49 -3.66 -7.77
N SER A 39 -7.80 -3.79 -8.01
CA SER A 39 -8.33 -4.20 -9.31
C SER A 39 -8.10 -3.09 -10.33
N ILE A 40 -8.84 -1.99 -10.20
CA ILE A 40 -8.71 -0.79 -11.02
C ILE A 40 -8.36 0.37 -10.09
N PRO A 41 -7.09 0.83 -10.05
CA PRO A 41 -6.70 1.94 -9.19
C PRO A 41 -7.38 3.25 -9.64
N PRO A 42 -7.98 4.05 -8.72
CA PRO A 42 -8.74 5.26 -9.08
C PRO A 42 -7.93 6.28 -9.89
N HIS A 43 -6.65 6.44 -9.55
CA HIS A 43 -5.77 7.47 -10.13
C HIS A 43 -4.92 6.97 -11.31
N LYS A 44 -5.17 5.75 -11.83
CA LYS A 44 -4.33 5.12 -12.88
C LYS A 44 -5.16 4.44 -13.97
N LYS A 45 -6.38 4.93 -14.22
CA LYS A 45 -7.29 4.31 -15.21
C LYS A 45 -6.68 4.23 -16.62
N ASP A 46 -5.91 5.25 -16.99
CA ASP A 46 -5.35 5.39 -18.36
C ASP A 46 -3.87 5.01 -18.47
N GLN A 47 -3.26 4.47 -17.40
CA GLN A 47 -1.86 4.03 -17.45
C GLN A 47 -1.79 2.56 -17.83
N THR A 48 -0.90 2.23 -18.78
CA THR A 48 -0.58 0.85 -19.14
C THR A 48 0.02 0.14 -17.93
N THR A 49 -0.77 -0.69 -17.29
CA THR A 49 -0.36 -1.50 -16.14
C THR A 49 -0.53 -2.97 -16.47
N ALA A 50 0.21 -3.83 -15.77
CA ALA A 50 -0.03 -5.26 -15.86
C ALA A 50 -1.47 -5.59 -15.43
N PRO A 51 -2.12 -6.59 -16.07
CA PRO A 51 -3.44 -7.05 -15.68
C PRO A 51 -3.53 -7.32 -14.17
N ALA A 52 -4.67 -7.04 -13.56
CA ALA A 52 -4.87 -7.22 -12.12
C ALA A 52 -4.53 -8.65 -11.65
N ARG A 53 -4.78 -9.66 -12.48
CA ARG A 53 -4.42 -11.06 -12.21
C ARG A 53 -2.91 -11.27 -12.14
N ASP A 54 -2.15 -10.66 -13.04
CA ASP A 54 -0.69 -10.77 -13.04
C ASP A 54 -0.09 -10.03 -11.84
N ARG A 55 -0.61 -8.85 -11.48
CA ARG A 55 -0.20 -8.11 -10.29
C ARG A 55 -0.48 -8.90 -9.00
N LEU A 56 -1.64 -9.53 -8.90
CA LEU A 56 -1.98 -10.43 -7.80
C LEU A 56 -0.98 -11.61 -7.70
N ASN A 57 -0.65 -12.25 -8.82
CA ASN A 57 0.29 -13.37 -8.83
C ASN A 57 1.70 -12.94 -8.42
N MET A 58 2.17 -11.78 -8.88
CA MET A 58 3.46 -11.23 -8.44
C MET A 58 3.48 -10.96 -6.94
N VAL A 59 2.40 -10.43 -6.36
CA VAL A 59 2.31 -10.24 -4.90
C VAL A 59 2.33 -11.56 -4.16
N ARG A 60 1.58 -12.58 -4.60
CA ARG A 60 1.60 -13.91 -4.00
C ARG A 60 3.00 -14.54 -3.98
N LEU A 61 3.71 -14.46 -5.12
CA LEU A 61 5.08 -14.95 -5.22
C LEU A 61 6.02 -14.22 -4.25
N ALA A 62 5.89 -12.89 -4.17
CA ALA A 62 6.75 -12.07 -3.34
C ALA A 62 6.61 -12.33 -1.84
N VAL A 63 5.40 -12.66 -1.37
CA VAL A 63 5.12 -12.81 0.07
C VAL A 63 5.11 -14.27 0.54
N ALA A 64 5.21 -15.23 -0.36
CA ALA A 64 5.01 -16.66 -0.08
C ALA A 64 5.90 -17.23 1.04
N LYS A 65 7.10 -16.67 1.21
CA LYS A 65 8.09 -17.17 2.19
C LYS A 65 8.03 -16.45 3.55
N ASN A 66 7.17 -15.44 3.71
CA ASN A 66 7.03 -14.73 4.98
C ASN A 66 5.72 -15.16 5.69
N PRO A 67 5.80 -15.84 6.85
CA PRO A 67 4.61 -16.35 7.55
C PRO A 67 3.70 -15.24 8.08
N ARG A 68 4.21 -14.03 8.27
CA ARG A 68 3.42 -12.87 8.69
C ARG A 68 2.75 -12.15 7.54
N PHE A 69 3.04 -12.50 6.28
CA PHE A 69 2.46 -11.85 5.11
C PHE A 69 1.40 -12.73 4.46
N SER A 70 0.33 -12.11 4.03
CA SER A 70 -0.74 -12.77 3.30
C SER A 70 -1.35 -11.84 2.26
N VAL A 71 -2.18 -12.39 1.36
CA VAL A 71 -2.76 -11.62 0.25
C VAL A 71 -4.27 -11.70 0.30
N SER A 72 -4.93 -10.54 0.19
CA SER A 72 -6.38 -10.46 0.03
C SER A 72 -6.75 -10.20 -1.43
N THR A 73 -7.74 -10.92 -1.91
CA THR A 73 -8.32 -10.71 -3.25
C THR A 73 -9.58 -9.85 -3.23
N VAL A 74 -9.88 -9.18 -2.12
CA VAL A 74 -11.15 -8.45 -1.93
C VAL A 74 -11.41 -7.41 -3.01
N GLU A 75 -10.38 -6.66 -3.42
CA GLU A 75 -10.51 -5.66 -4.49
C GLU A 75 -10.53 -6.29 -5.89
N ILE A 76 -9.76 -7.36 -6.11
CA ILE A 76 -9.75 -8.10 -7.38
C ILE A 76 -11.11 -8.75 -7.67
N ARG A 77 -11.79 -9.25 -6.63
CA ARG A 77 -13.11 -9.90 -6.77
C ARG A 77 -14.26 -8.91 -6.87
N ARG A 78 -14.07 -7.67 -6.42
CA ARG A 78 -15.07 -6.63 -6.48
C ARG A 78 -15.05 -5.97 -7.86
N PRO A 79 -16.19 -5.90 -8.58
CA PRO A 79 -16.25 -5.20 -9.86
C PRO A 79 -16.02 -3.70 -9.69
N GLY A 80 -15.43 -3.07 -10.72
CA GLY A 80 -15.24 -1.63 -10.78
C GLY A 80 -13.98 -1.12 -10.06
N VAL A 81 -13.98 0.19 -9.78
CA VAL A 81 -12.85 0.92 -9.21
C VAL A 81 -12.60 0.54 -7.76
N SER A 82 -11.34 0.34 -7.40
CA SER A 82 -10.88 -0.03 -6.06
C SER A 82 -10.80 1.20 -5.14
N TYR A 83 -11.92 1.58 -4.53
CA TYR A 83 -11.91 2.64 -3.53
C TYR A 83 -11.56 2.09 -2.14
N SER A 84 -10.63 2.76 -1.45
CA SER A 84 -10.18 2.36 -0.09
C SER A 84 -11.33 2.32 0.91
N ILE A 85 -12.30 3.24 0.82
CA ILE A 85 -13.46 3.27 1.72
C ILE A 85 -14.25 1.95 1.71
N ASP A 86 -14.43 1.36 0.53
CA ASP A 86 -15.19 0.13 0.38
C ASP A 86 -14.41 -1.08 0.95
N THR A 87 -13.09 -1.03 0.83
CA THR A 87 -12.19 -2.06 1.38
C THR A 87 -12.12 -1.99 2.91
N LEU A 88 -11.96 -0.79 3.48
CA LEU A 88 -11.92 -0.60 4.93
C LEU A 88 -13.25 -0.98 5.58
N ARG A 89 -14.37 -0.59 4.97
CA ARG A 89 -15.72 -0.99 5.42
C ARG A 89 -15.89 -2.51 5.42
N TYR A 90 -15.41 -3.20 4.38
CA TYR A 90 -15.46 -4.65 4.29
C TYR A 90 -14.72 -5.30 5.48
N PHE A 91 -13.50 -4.87 5.79
CA PHE A 91 -12.73 -5.46 6.90
C PHE A 91 -13.33 -5.12 8.26
N ALA A 92 -13.79 -3.89 8.48
CA ALA A 92 -14.45 -3.49 9.72
C ALA A 92 -15.70 -4.36 10.00
N ASN A 93 -16.55 -4.56 8.99
CA ASN A 93 -17.75 -5.40 9.10
C ASN A 93 -17.42 -6.88 9.32
N LYS A 94 -16.37 -7.40 8.65
CA LYS A 94 -15.95 -8.81 8.75
C LYS A 94 -15.44 -9.15 10.15
N SER A 95 -14.71 -8.26 10.77
CA SER A 95 -14.10 -8.47 12.08
C SER A 95 -15.10 -8.42 13.23
N LYS A 96 -16.17 -7.66 13.09
CA LYS A 96 -17.13 -7.38 14.18
C LYS A 96 -16.43 -6.95 15.48
N GLY A 97 -15.38 -6.14 15.38
CA GLY A 97 -14.62 -5.63 16.52
C GLY A 97 -13.58 -6.59 17.12
N ARG A 98 -13.42 -7.81 16.59
CA ARG A 98 -12.42 -8.78 17.11
C ARG A 98 -10.98 -8.49 16.69
N ASP A 99 -10.79 -7.83 15.55
CA ASP A 99 -9.48 -7.46 15.02
C ASP A 99 -9.31 -5.95 14.98
N SER A 100 -8.10 -5.47 15.24
CA SER A 100 -7.71 -4.08 15.03
C SER A 100 -6.97 -3.96 13.71
N TYR A 101 -7.48 -3.11 12.83
CA TYR A 101 -6.88 -2.89 11.51
C TYR A 101 -6.05 -1.63 11.47
N TYR A 102 -4.94 -1.69 10.73
CA TYR A 102 -3.96 -0.63 10.52
C TYR A 102 -3.76 -0.42 9.02
N PHE A 103 -4.35 0.64 8.47
CA PHE A 103 -4.23 0.93 7.04
C PHE A 103 -2.92 1.64 6.74
N VAL A 104 -2.05 0.99 5.97
CA VAL A 104 -0.69 1.45 5.66
C VAL A 104 -0.67 2.17 4.34
N LEU A 105 -0.14 3.41 4.33
CA LEU A 105 0.03 4.22 3.12
C LEU A 105 1.26 5.12 3.24
N GLY A 106 1.87 5.45 2.11
CA GLY A 106 2.97 6.40 2.04
C GLY A 106 2.51 7.85 2.25
N ILE A 107 3.43 8.70 2.69
CA ILE A 107 3.17 10.13 2.98
C ILE A 107 2.55 10.88 1.79
N ASP A 108 2.92 10.56 0.53
CA ASP A 108 2.33 11.26 -0.61
C ASP A 108 0.86 10.92 -0.80
N ALA A 109 0.50 9.65 -0.68
CA ALA A 109 -0.89 9.21 -0.72
C ALA A 109 -1.71 9.83 0.43
N PHE A 110 -1.08 10.02 1.60
CA PHE A 110 -1.72 10.69 2.73
C PHE A 110 -1.93 12.19 2.47
N ARG A 111 -1.03 12.87 1.80
CA ARG A 111 -1.21 14.28 1.41
C ARG A 111 -2.39 14.46 0.45
N ASP A 112 -2.61 13.48 -0.43
CA ASP A 112 -3.70 13.50 -1.40
C ASP A 112 -5.01 12.90 -0.87
N ILE A 113 -5.04 12.44 0.39
CA ILE A 113 -6.15 11.67 0.96
C ILE A 113 -7.48 12.44 0.96
N ALA A 114 -7.44 13.77 1.01
CA ALA A 114 -8.64 14.61 0.93
C ALA A 114 -9.39 14.48 -0.41
N SER A 115 -8.72 14.04 -1.47
CA SER A 115 -9.32 13.75 -2.78
C SER A 115 -9.99 12.36 -2.85
N TRP A 116 -9.77 11.51 -1.84
CA TRP A 116 -10.29 10.16 -1.85
C TRP A 116 -11.78 10.13 -1.55
N LYS A 117 -12.48 9.17 -2.18
CA LYS A 117 -13.92 8.97 -1.97
C LYS A 117 -14.24 8.83 -0.48
N ASN A 118 -15.12 9.69 0.03
CA ASN A 118 -15.56 9.72 1.42
C ASN A 118 -14.41 9.77 2.45
N PHE A 119 -13.35 10.54 2.17
CA PHE A 119 -12.11 10.55 2.95
C PHE A 119 -12.33 10.74 4.47
N LYS A 120 -13.29 11.58 4.88
CA LYS A 120 -13.59 11.80 6.31
C LYS A 120 -14.01 10.54 7.04
N GLN A 121 -14.69 9.62 6.35
CA GLN A 121 -15.15 8.35 6.93
C GLN A 121 -14.06 7.30 7.03
N LEU A 122 -12.98 7.39 6.23
CA LEU A 122 -11.89 6.42 6.21
C LEU A 122 -11.34 6.20 7.62
N PHE A 123 -11.11 7.28 8.34
CA PHE A 123 -10.47 7.27 9.66
C PHE A 123 -11.34 6.66 10.77
N SER A 124 -12.62 6.43 10.51
CA SER A 124 -13.53 5.80 11.48
C SER A 124 -13.47 4.26 11.46
N PHE A 125 -12.87 3.66 10.43
CA PHE A 125 -12.88 2.21 10.26
C PHE A 125 -11.64 1.49 10.84
N CYS A 126 -10.51 2.18 10.91
CA CYS A 126 -9.25 1.58 11.34
C CYS A 126 -8.21 2.65 11.74
N HIS A 127 -7.13 2.21 12.36
CA HIS A 127 -5.94 3.04 12.55
C HIS A 127 -5.26 3.30 11.21
N PHE A 128 -4.61 4.46 11.09
CA PHE A 128 -3.84 4.83 9.90
C PHE A 128 -2.35 4.82 10.22
N VAL A 129 -1.55 4.29 9.32
CA VAL A 129 -0.10 4.23 9.42
C VAL A 129 0.49 4.94 8.21
N VAL A 130 1.01 6.13 8.44
CA VAL A 130 1.68 6.92 7.40
C VAL A 130 3.17 6.60 7.46
N THR A 131 3.73 6.21 6.32
CA THR A 131 5.15 5.86 6.21
C THR A 131 5.93 6.98 5.53
N SER A 132 7.16 7.21 6.00
CA SER A 132 8.09 8.16 5.37
C SER A 132 8.47 7.75 3.94
N ARG A 133 9.08 8.67 3.20
CA ARG A 133 9.81 8.40 1.97
C ARG A 133 11.30 8.68 2.13
N PRO A 134 12.16 8.08 1.29
CA PRO A 134 13.55 8.44 1.19
C PRO A 134 13.74 9.95 1.07
N GLY A 135 14.60 10.52 1.91
CA GLY A 135 14.88 11.96 1.92
C GLY A 135 13.81 12.84 2.59
N ASP A 136 12.71 12.28 3.10
CA ASP A 136 11.70 13.03 3.86
C ASP A 136 12.12 13.13 5.34
N GLY A 137 12.71 14.25 5.72
CA GLY A 137 13.16 14.52 7.10
C GLY A 137 12.04 14.78 8.10
N ARG A 138 10.76 14.71 7.71
CA ARG A 138 9.62 15.03 8.58
C ARG A 138 9.36 13.91 9.58
N THR A 139 8.91 14.32 10.75
CA THR A 139 8.55 13.45 11.87
C THR A 139 7.06 13.53 12.22
N ASP A 140 6.36 14.55 11.68
CA ASP A 140 4.94 14.78 11.91
C ASP A 140 4.12 14.43 10.65
N PRO A 141 3.24 13.40 10.70
CA PRO A 141 2.42 12.99 9.56
C PRO A 141 1.41 14.05 9.14
N LEU A 142 1.01 14.95 10.05
CA LEU A 142 0.08 16.04 9.76
C LEU A 142 0.78 17.27 9.19
N ALA A 143 2.12 17.37 9.27
CA ALA A 143 2.86 18.44 8.60
C ALA A 143 2.70 18.32 7.09
N GLY A 144 2.06 19.31 6.47
CA GLY A 144 1.74 19.31 5.04
C GLY A 144 0.47 18.52 4.66
N ALA A 145 -0.23 17.90 5.60
CA ALA A 145 -1.56 17.36 5.33
C ALA A 145 -2.60 18.45 5.07
N PRO A 146 -3.63 18.21 4.23
CA PRO A 146 -4.71 19.17 4.00
C PRO A 146 -5.39 19.59 5.31
N VAL A 147 -5.76 20.89 5.40
CA VAL A 147 -6.42 21.44 6.60
C VAL A 147 -7.66 20.64 7.01
N ALA A 148 -8.43 20.15 6.02
CA ALA A 148 -9.61 19.33 6.26
C ALA A 148 -9.28 18.00 6.94
N VAL A 149 -8.07 17.44 6.73
CA VAL A 149 -7.59 16.22 7.38
C VAL A 149 -7.08 16.55 8.78
N ARG A 150 -6.26 17.60 8.93
CA ARG A 150 -5.73 18.01 10.23
C ARG A 150 -6.81 18.26 11.29
N LYS A 151 -7.93 18.87 10.90
CA LYS A 151 -9.09 19.13 11.77
C LYS A 151 -9.81 17.87 12.28
N LEU A 152 -9.51 16.70 11.75
CA LEU A 152 -10.11 15.42 12.17
C LEU A 152 -9.38 14.77 13.36
N PHE A 153 -8.18 15.27 13.69
CA PHE A 153 -7.31 14.68 14.68
C PHE A 153 -6.98 15.67 15.80
N CYS A 154 -6.89 15.15 17.02
CA CYS A 154 -6.33 15.85 18.17
C CYS A 154 -5.06 15.13 18.62
N TYR A 155 -4.03 15.87 19.02
CA TYR A 155 -2.81 15.28 19.58
C TYR A 155 -3.08 14.82 21.02
N ASP A 156 -2.82 13.54 21.27
CA ASP A 156 -2.87 12.95 22.59
C ASP A 156 -1.47 13.04 23.22
N PHE A 157 -1.29 13.96 24.20
CA PHE A 157 -0.01 14.20 24.85
C PHE A 157 0.48 13.03 25.71
N LYS A 158 -0.44 12.21 26.24
CA LYS A 158 -0.11 11.05 27.05
C LYS A 158 0.46 9.93 26.19
N GLU A 159 -0.23 9.59 25.12
CA GLU A 159 0.15 8.53 24.19
C GLU A 159 1.14 9.02 23.11
N LYS A 160 1.40 10.34 23.04
CA LYS A 160 2.26 11.01 22.03
C LYS A 160 1.87 10.65 20.59
N ILE A 161 0.55 10.65 20.29
CA ILE A 161 -0.01 10.22 19.02
C ILE A 161 -1.22 11.06 18.65
N TYR A 162 -1.56 11.10 17.39
CA TYR A 162 -2.79 11.73 16.91
C TYR A 162 -3.99 10.79 17.03
N ARG A 163 -5.06 11.27 17.68
CA ARG A 163 -6.30 10.53 17.90
C ARG A 163 -7.45 11.14 17.08
N HIS A 164 -8.15 10.30 16.32
CA HIS A 164 -9.40 10.65 15.68
C HIS A 164 -10.57 10.56 16.65
N ARG A 165 -11.63 11.35 16.46
CA ARG A 165 -12.83 11.35 17.32
C ARG A 165 -13.52 9.99 17.45
N SER A 166 -13.34 9.07 16.52
CA SER A 166 -13.86 7.70 16.58
C SER A 166 -13.05 6.75 17.49
N GLY A 167 -11.96 7.22 18.09
CA GLY A 167 -11.07 6.41 18.91
C GLY A 167 -9.95 5.71 18.12
N THR A 168 -9.87 5.88 16.81
CA THR A 168 -8.74 5.40 16.01
C THR A 168 -7.54 6.36 16.09
N TYR A 169 -6.37 5.88 15.69
CA TYR A 169 -5.11 6.61 15.78
C TYR A 169 -4.44 6.78 14.42
N LEU A 170 -3.62 7.83 14.30
CA LEU A 170 -2.73 8.07 13.17
C LEU A 170 -1.29 7.91 13.65
N TYR A 171 -0.62 6.87 13.14
CA TYR A 171 0.77 6.56 13.38
C TYR A 171 1.66 7.12 12.29
N PHE A 172 2.88 7.49 12.64
CA PHE A 172 3.93 7.78 11.67
C PHE A 172 5.10 6.82 11.88
N VAL A 173 5.49 6.12 10.82
CA VAL A 173 6.61 5.18 10.87
C VAL A 173 7.68 5.66 9.88
N LYS A 174 8.84 6.01 10.42
CA LYS A 174 10.01 6.31 9.60
C LYS A 174 10.59 5.00 9.10
N LEU A 175 10.70 4.86 7.78
CA LEU A 175 11.22 3.66 7.14
C LEU A 175 12.66 3.82 6.70
N THR A 176 13.34 2.68 6.50
CA THR A 176 14.63 2.61 5.81
C THR A 176 14.48 3.16 4.39
N ASP A 177 15.39 4.04 4.01
CA ASP A 177 15.39 4.69 2.70
C ASP A 177 15.81 3.71 1.60
N ILE A 178 14.82 3.19 0.87
CA ILE A 178 15.03 2.31 -0.29
C ILE A 178 14.47 3.00 -1.53
N ALA A 179 15.36 3.53 -2.37
CA ALA A 179 15.00 4.28 -3.58
C ALA A 179 14.65 3.34 -4.76
N ILE A 180 13.66 2.46 -4.59
CA ILE A 180 13.13 1.57 -5.64
C ILE A 180 11.70 1.99 -5.95
N SER A 181 11.38 2.16 -7.23
CA SER A 181 10.01 2.42 -7.67
C SER A 181 9.53 1.48 -8.79
N ALA A 182 8.26 1.14 -8.77
CA ALA A 182 7.63 0.31 -9.79
C ALA A 182 7.77 0.92 -11.21
N SER A 183 7.67 2.24 -11.34
CA SER A 183 7.84 2.94 -12.61
C SER A 183 9.26 2.79 -13.17
N GLN A 184 10.29 2.88 -12.33
CA GLN A 184 11.67 2.62 -12.74
C GLN A 184 11.86 1.17 -13.19
N ILE A 185 11.26 0.20 -12.50
CA ILE A 185 11.33 -1.21 -12.88
C ILE A 185 10.71 -1.42 -14.27
N ARG A 186 9.51 -0.88 -14.51
CA ARG A 186 8.86 -0.98 -15.83
C ARG A 186 9.69 -0.37 -16.95
N LYS A 187 10.23 0.85 -16.75
CA LYS A 187 11.13 1.49 -17.70
C LYS A 187 12.38 0.65 -18.01
N ARG A 188 12.96 0.00 -17.00
CA ARG A 188 14.12 -0.88 -17.19
C ARG A 188 13.77 -2.10 -18.01
N VAL A 189 12.59 -2.72 -17.76
CA VAL A 189 12.13 -3.88 -18.55
C VAL A 189 11.89 -3.48 -20.00
N GLY A 190 11.18 -2.38 -20.28
CA GLY A 190 10.96 -1.86 -21.63
C GLY A 190 12.27 -1.57 -22.37
N ALA A 191 13.29 -1.07 -21.67
CA ALA A 191 14.63 -0.83 -22.21
C ALA A 191 15.54 -2.07 -22.26
N GLY A 192 15.05 -3.28 -21.99
CA GLY A 192 15.84 -4.51 -21.97
C GLY A 192 16.90 -4.58 -20.86
N LYS A 193 16.85 -3.66 -19.88
CA LYS A 193 17.84 -3.58 -18.78
C LYS A 193 17.49 -4.52 -17.63
N SER A 194 18.52 -5.01 -16.91
CA SER A 194 18.35 -5.89 -15.75
C SER A 194 17.50 -5.22 -14.65
N ILE A 195 16.59 -6.00 -14.07
CA ILE A 195 15.80 -5.65 -12.87
C ILE A 195 16.19 -6.52 -11.67
N ARG A 196 17.27 -7.29 -11.78
CA ARG A 196 17.78 -8.13 -10.72
C ARG A 196 18.09 -7.29 -9.47
N TYR A 197 17.76 -7.83 -8.30
CA TYR A 197 17.90 -7.18 -6.98
C TYR A 197 17.00 -5.96 -6.73
N LEU A 198 16.10 -5.61 -7.64
CA LEU A 198 15.07 -4.60 -7.38
C LEU A 198 13.78 -5.21 -6.81
N LEU A 199 13.58 -6.51 -7.03
CA LEU A 199 12.42 -7.28 -6.60
C LEU A 199 12.81 -8.75 -6.37
N PRO A 200 11.95 -9.57 -5.74
CA PRO A 200 12.21 -10.99 -5.55
C PRO A 200 12.44 -11.74 -6.87
N LEU A 201 13.31 -12.74 -6.83
CA LEU A 201 13.69 -13.53 -8.02
C LEU A 201 12.48 -14.19 -8.68
N GLU A 202 11.54 -14.67 -7.87
CA GLU A 202 10.30 -15.30 -8.34
C GLU A 202 9.42 -14.31 -9.13
N VAL A 203 9.42 -13.03 -8.71
CA VAL A 203 8.71 -11.96 -9.42
C VAL A 203 9.44 -11.59 -10.72
N GLU A 204 10.77 -11.51 -10.72
CA GLU A 204 11.56 -11.31 -11.93
C GLU A 204 11.30 -12.40 -12.97
N ALA A 205 11.33 -13.68 -12.54
CA ALA A 205 11.05 -14.81 -13.40
C ALA A 205 9.61 -14.76 -13.97
N TYR A 206 8.64 -14.36 -13.16
CA TYR A 206 7.25 -14.19 -13.58
C TYR A 206 7.10 -13.11 -14.65
N ILE A 207 7.72 -11.93 -14.44
CA ILE A 207 7.71 -10.82 -15.40
C ILE A 207 8.27 -11.26 -16.75
N LYS A 208 9.41 -11.98 -16.75
CA LYS A 208 10.03 -12.52 -17.97
C LYS A 208 9.15 -13.56 -18.66
N LYS A 209 8.62 -14.53 -17.91
CA LYS A 209 7.77 -15.60 -18.44
C LYS A 209 6.48 -15.06 -19.08
N ARG A 210 5.93 -13.97 -18.51
CA ARG A 210 4.67 -13.38 -18.96
C ARG A 210 4.87 -12.22 -19.96
N ASN A 211 6.12 -11.91 -20.33
CA ASN A 211 6.48 -10.77 -21.19
C ASN A 211 5.83 -9.43 -20.74
N LEU A 212 5.75 -9.21 -19.41
CA LEU A 212 5.16 -7.99 -18.87
C LEU A 212 6.11 -6.81 -19.05
N TYR A 213 5.54 -5.61 -19.28
CA TYR A 213 6.26 -4.33 -19.39
C TYR A 213 7.26 -4.21 -20.55
N ARG A 214 7.24 -5.12 -21.52
CA ARG A 214 7.93 -4.95 -22.80
C ARG A 214 7.05 -4.13 -23.71
N ASP A 215 7.62 -3.18 -24.42
CA ASP A 215 6.94 -2.57 -25.55
C ASP A 215 6.62 -3.70 -26.54
N ARG A 216 5.37 -3.83 -26.90
CA ARG A 216 5.02 -4.72 -28.03
C ARG A 216 5.68 -4.10 -29.25
N GLU A 217 6.74 -4.72 -29.76
CA GLU A 217 7.14 -4.46 -31.12
C GLU A 217 5.87 -4.68 -31.95
N GLU A 218 5.42 -3.65 -32.63
CA GLU A 218 4.40 -3.79 -33.68
C GLU A 218 4.93 -4.86 -34.59
N GLU A 219 4.25 -6.01 -34.64
CA GLU A 219 4.44 -7.01 -35.69
C GLU A 219 4.19 -6.30 -37.01
N ARG A 220 5.28 -5.91 -37.66
CA ARG A 220 5.25 -5.46 -39.07
C ARG A 220 5.22 -6.66 -39.99
#